data_485497e1ac6fdad544903cedb5dda26d
#
_entry.id   485497e1ac6fdad544903cedb5dda26d
#
_cell.length_a   1.000
_cell.length_b   1.000
_cell.length_c   1.000
_cell.angle_alpha   90.00
_cell.angle_beta   90.00
_cell.angle_gamma   90.00
#
_symmetry.space_group_name_H-M   'P 1'
#
loop_
_entity.id
_entity.type
_entity.pdbx_description
1 polymer ?
#
loop_
_entity_poly.entity_id
_entity_poly.type
_entity_poly.pdbx_seq_one_letter_code
_entity_poly.pdbx_strand_id
1 'polypeptide(L)'
;EVIIPSLSVTESSSGTVTKYLPQSGGTISLSLGLQVENQWSFTCKVAIDEATTTLQGATLASDIISFEPGNTSSVQVNIPKFTQTSGNVGIKILEINGKDGFEFNPDPFILVASVEKYNLTTDMLSSNATEPSEGSLANLLDGDVGTYFHSTWSVSVADKHYVQVKLPVSTKTFRFTYTNRSNNGNAALAWFNLYTGATENNLQLYKRFAWDVDNLPSGAAGVYVSPDITIDNAASTLRFECEQNWTGGSFFVWSEFSLFILSE
;
A
#
# COMPACT_ATOMS: atom_id res chain seq x y z
N GLU A 1 -32.40 -2.81 30.98
CA GLU A 1 -32.20 -3.11 29.54
C GLU A 1 -30.72 -2.96 29.25
N VAL A 2 -30.04 -4.04 28.98
CA VAL A 2 -28.60 -4.00 28.59
C VAL A 2 -28.60 -3.62 27.12
N ILE A 3 -28.28 -2.37 26.82
CA ILE A 3 -28.05 -1.92 25.43
C ILE A 3 -26.71 -2.54 25.02
N ILE A 4 -26.74 -3.54 24.17
CA ILE A 4 -25.54 -4.04 23.52
C ILE A 4 -25.24 -3.12 22.37
N PRO A 5 -24.12 -2.38 22.39
CA PRO A 5 -23.79 -1.47 21.32
C PRO A 5 -23.51 -2.27 20.04
N SER A 6 -23.98 -1.76 18.91
CA SER A 6 -23.70 -2.37 17.61
C SER A 6 -22.20 -2.34 17.31
N LEU A 7 -21.71 -3.42 16.75
CA LEU A 7 -20.35 -3.52 16.21
C LEU A 7 -20.28 -2.80 14.85
N SER A 8 -19.16 -2.20 14.58
CA SER A 8 -18.88 -1.56 13.30
C SER A 8 -17.42 -1.74 12.90
N VAL A 9 -17.15 -1.56 11.62
CA VAL A 9 -15.78 -1.46 11.12
C VAL A 9 -15.21 -0.09 11.46
N THR A 10 -14.06 -0.04 12.12
CA THR A 10 -13.46 1.25 12.53
C THR A 10 -12.84 2.02 11.36
N GLU A 11 -12.52 1.32 10.26
CA GLU A 11 -11.88 1.88 9.08
C GLU A 11 -12.87 2.58 8.12
N SER A 12 -14.17 2.38 8.32
CA SER A 12 -15.20 2.91 7.42
C SER A 12 -16.54 3.14 8.12
N SER A 13 -17.12 4.31 7.94
CA SER A 13 -18.45 4.63 8.46
C SER A 13 -19.60 3.95 7.66
N SER A 14 -19.33 3.51 6.44
CA SER A 14 -20.29 2.77 5.60
C SER A 14 -20.23 1.26 5.79
N GLY A 15 -19.27 0.73 6.55
CA GLY A 15 -18.98 -0.69 6.68
C GLY A 15 -18.15 -1.26 5.51
N THR A 16 -18.06 -0.55 4.38
CA THR A 16 -17.29 -1.01 3.22
C THR A 16 -15.83 -0.62 3.35
N VAL A 17 -14.93 -1.60 3.23
CA VAL A 17 -13.48 -1.40 3.27
C VAL A 17 -12.86 -2.04 2.03
N THR A 18 -12.04 -1.28 1.31
CA THR A 18 -11.28 -1.80 0.18
C THR A 18 -9.91 -2.30 0.65
N LYS A 19 -9.56 -3.53 0.29
CA LYS A 19 -8.26 -4.15 0.55
C LYS A 19 -7.66 -4.65 -0.76
N TYR A 20 -6.35 -4.52 -0.89
CA TYR A 20 -5.63 -4.90 -2.10
C TYR A 20 -4.74 -6.11 -1.82
N LEU A 21 -4.92 -7.18 -2.58
CA LEU A 21 -4.15 -8.42 -2.48
C LEU A 21 -3.63 -8.87 -3.85
N PRO A 22 -2.47 -9.56 -3.89
CA PRO A 22 -2.05 -10.25 -5.11
C PRO A 22 -3.06 -11.36 -5.44
N GLN A 23 -3.20 -11.72 -6.69
CA GLN A 23 -4.10 -12.80 -7.13
C GLN A 23 -3.77 -14.16 -6.50
N SER A 24 -2.56 -14.34 -5.96
CA SER A 24 -2.20 -15.52 -5.16
C SER A 24 -2.98 -15.64 -3.84
N GLY A 25 -3.71 -14.58 -3.47
CA GLY A 25 -4.41 -14.49 -2.19
C GLY A 25 -3.54 -13.95 -1.05
N GLY A 26 -4.05 -14.03 0.16
CA GLY A 26 -3.37 -13.56 1.37
C GLY A 26 -4.33 -13.42 2.54
N THR A 27 -3.86 -12.80 3.62
CA THR A 27 -4.66 -12.53 4.82
C THR A 27 -4.96 -11.04 4.94
N ILE A 28 -6.21 -10.72 5.20
CA ILE A 28 -6.69 -9.35 5.45
C ILE A 28 -7.03 -9.23 6.94
N SER A 29 -6.63 -8.14 7.56
CA SER A 29 -7.10 -7.74 8.89
C SER A 29 -8.15 -6.64 8.75
N LEU A 30 -9.28 -6.81 9.42
CA LEU A 30 -10.36 -5.83 9.50
C LEU A 30 -10.52 -5.43 10.97
N SER A 31 -10.37 -4.14 11.28
CA SER A 31 -10.53 -3.63 12.62
C SER A 31 -12.00 -3.40 12.96
N LEU A 32 -12.43 -3.95 14.09
CA LEU A 32 -13.78 -3.86 14.59
C LEU A 32 -13.82 -3.06 15.89
N GLY A 33 -14.80 -2.20 16.04
CA GLY A 33 -15.04 -1.42 17.23
C GLY A 33 -16.51 -1.37 17.59
N LEU A 34 -16.77 -0.87 18.77
CA LEU A 34 -18.11 -0.55 19.23
C LEU A 34 -18.40 0.94 18.95
N GLN A 35 -19.63 1.24 18.59
CA GLN A 35 -20.09 2.63 18.47
C GLN A 35 -20.09 3.37 19.81
N VAL A 36 -20.14 2.62 20.92
CA VAL A 36 -20.06 3.14 22.28
C VAL A 36 -18.98 2.36 23.01
N GLU A 37 -18.15 3.04 23.78
CA GLU A 37 -17.09 2.42 24.56
C GLU A 37 -17.67 1.35 25.50
N ASN A 38 -17.17 0.11 25.40
CA ASN A 38 -17.58 -0.99 26.25
C ASN A 38 -16.84 -0.92 27.61
N GLN A 39 -17.55 -1.28 28.67
CA GLN A 39 -17.01 -1.31 30.06
C GLN A 39 -16.69 -2.70 30.56
N TRP A 40 -16.94 -3.74 29.79
CA TRP A 40 -16.71 -5.15 30.12
C TRP A 40 -16.27 -5.97 28.92
N SER A 41 -15.55 -7.04 29.17
CA SER A 41 -15.12 -7.98 28.14
C SER A 41 -16.30 -8.79 27.61
N PHE A 42 -16.28 -9.09 26.32
CA PHE A 42 -17.26 -9.97 25.69
C PHE A 42 -16.64 -10.69 24.49
N THR A 43 -17.29 -11.76 24.05
CA THR A 43 -16.91 -12.51 22.84
C THR A 43 -17.99 -12.36 21.76
N CYS A 44 -17.53 -12.25 20.52
CA CYS A 44 -18.38 -12.24 19.35
C CYS A 44 -18.01 -13.43 18.46
N LYS A 45 -18.98 -14.25 18.10
CA LYS A 45 -18.79 -15.30 17.10
C LYS A 45 -19.27 -14.78 15.77
N VAL A 46 -18.40 -14.90 14.77
CA VAL A 46 -18.61 -14.39 13.41
C VAL A 46 -18.50 -15.50 12.37
N ALA A 47 -19.05 -15.28 11.20
CA ALA A 47 -18.89 -16.14 10.05
C ALA A 47 -18.77 -15.33 8.76
N ILE A 48 -18.25 -15.96 7.72
CA ILE A 48 -18.38 -15.42 6.36
C ILE A 48 -19.87 -15.39 6.00
N ASP A 49 -20.32 -14.27 5.47
CA ASP A 49 -21.68 -14.17 4.94
C ASP A 49 -21.70 -14.59 3.46
N GLU A 50 -22.09 -15.83 3.23
CA GLU A 50 -22.13 -16.43 1.88
C GLU A 50 -23.09 -15.70 0.93
N ALA A 51 -24.10 -14.99 1.46
CA ALA A 51 -25.06 -14.27 0.64
C ALA A 51 -24.45 -13.03 -0.04
N THR A 52 -23.43 -12.44 0.59
CA THR A 52 -22.77 -11.23 0.10
C THR A 52 -21.33 -11.49 -0.38
N THR A 53 -20.82 -12.73 -0.25
CA THR A 53 -19.45 -13.09 -0.61
C THR A 53 -19.37 -13.62 -2.03
N THR A 54 -18.53 -13.02 -2.86
CA THR A 54 -18.25 -13.47 -4.24
C THR A 54 -16.88 -14.17 -4.37
N LEU A 55 -15.95 -13.93 -3.44
CA LEU A 55 -14.65 -14.61 -3.40
C LEU A 55 -14.80 -15.96 -2.71
N GLN A 56 -14.99 -16.99 -3.54
CA GLN A 56 -15.20 -18.37 -3.06
C GLN A 56 -13.99 -18.90 -2.29
N GLY A 57 -14.25 -19.61 -1.18
CA GLY A 57 -13.21 -20.20 -0.34
C GLY A 57 -12.55 -19.25 0.63
N ALA A 58 -13.05 -18.02 0.79
CA ALA A 58 -12.65 -17.13 1.86
C ALA A 58 -12.98 -17.76 3.23
N THR A 59 -12.06 -17.66 4.20
CA THR A 59 -12.24 -18.24 5.53
C THR A 59 -11.79 -17.27 6.61
N LEU A 60 -12.29 -17.42 7.83
CA LEU A 60 -11.80 -16.68 8.99
C LEU A 60 -10.63 -17.44 9.63
N ALA A 61 -9.63 -16.73 10.12
CA ALA A 61 -8.55 -17.32 10.92
C ALA A 61 -9.06 -17.78 12.30
N SER A 62 -10.07 -17.08 12.85
CA SER A 62 -10.85 -17.45 14.02
C SER A 62 -12.28 -16.99 13.84
N ASP A 63 -13.22 -17.81 14.23
CA ASP A 63 -14.64 -17.46 14.27
C ASP A 63 -15.05 -16.76 15.58
N ILE A 64 -14.14 -16.67 16.55
CA ILE A 64 -14.36 -15.99 17.82
C ILE A 64 -13.43 -14.79 17.94
N ILE A 65 -14.02 -13.64 18.23
CA ILE A 65 -13.34 -12.37 18.45
C ILE A 65 -13.61 -11.93 19.89
N SER A 66 -12.56 -11.60 20.65
CA SER A 66 -12.66 -11.09 22.00
C SER A 66 -12.49 -9.58 22.04
N PHE A 67 -13.32 -8.93 22.82
CA PHE A 67 -13.27 -7.49 23.09
C PHE A 67 -12.99 -7.26 24.55
N GLU A 68 -11.98 -6.45 24.85
CA GLU A 68 -11.66 -5.98 26.19
C GLU A 68 -12.21 -4.55 26.39
N PRO A 69 -12.45 -4.10 27.62
CA PRO A 69 -12.97 -2.77 27.90
C PRO A 69 -12.16 -1.65 27.23
N GLY A 70 -12.86 -0.76 26.51
CA GLY A 70 -12.25 0.38 25.83
C GLY A 70 -11.40 0.05 24.59
N ASN A 71 -11.30 -1.22 24.18
CA ASN A 71 -10.43 -1.65 23.09
C ASN A 71 -11.23 -2.00 21.82
N THR A 72 -10.60 -1.79 20.68
CA THR A 72 -10.98 -2.39 19.41
C THR A 72 -10.44 -3.82 19.32
N SER A 73 -11.00 -4.61 18.42
CA SER A 73 -10.48 -5.94 18.10
C SER A 73 -10.34 -6.08 16.59
N SER A 74 -9.87 -7.23 16.12
CA SER A 74 -9.74 -7.47 14.70
C SER A 74 -10.20 -8.87 14.32
N VAL A 75 -10.75 -8.99 13.11
CA VAL A 75 -10.98 -10.25 12.43
C VAL A 75 -9.97 -10.41 11.31
N GLN A 76 -9.43 -11.62 11.17
CA GLN A 76 -8.55 -11.96 10.07
C GLN A 76 -9.26 -12.86 9.07
N VAL A 77 -9.25 -12.45 7.82
CA VAL A 77 -9.88 -13.15 6.70
C VAL A 77 -8.80 -13.66 5.77
N ASN A 78 -8.77 -14.97 5.56
CA ASN A 78 -7.88 -15.60 4.59
C ASN A 78 -8.58 -15.64 3.23
N ILE A 79 -8.00 -15.03 2.24
CA ILE A 79 -8.46 -15.00 0.85
C ILE A 79 -7.60 -16.00 0.07
N PRO A 80 -8.20 -17.03 -0.54
CA PRO A 80 -7.47 -17.96 -1.39
C PRO A 80 -7.05 -17.29 -2.71
N LYS A 81 -6.31 -18.03 -3.53
CA LYS A 81 -6.03 -17.60 -4.91
C LYS A 81 -7.33 -17.27 -5.65
N PHE A 82 -7.38 -16.14 -6.33
CA PHE A 82 -8.50 -15.69 -7.15
C PHE A 82 -8.02 -15.22 -8.53
N THR A 83 -8.92 -15.17 -9.48
CA THR A 83 -8.61 -14.81 -10.89
C THR A 83 -9.33 -13.55 -11.35
N GLN A 84 -10.28 -13.09 -10.58
CA GLN A 84 -11.02 -11.85 -10.84
C GLN A 84 -10.13 -10.63 -10.53
N THR A 85 -10.42 -9.49 -11.12
CA THR A 85 -9.77 -8.21 -10.77
C THR A 85 -10.24 -7.70 -9.41
N SER A 86 -11.46 -8.04 -9.01
CA SER A 86 -12.01 -7.74 -7.70
C SER A 86 -13.08 -8.73 -7.30
N GLY A 87 -13.39 -8.78 -6.04
CA GLY A 87 -14.48 -9.53 -5.45
C GLY A 87 -14.75 -9.05 -4.03
N ASN A 88 -15.73 -9.60 -3.37
CA ASN A 88 -16.12 -9.16 -2.04
C ASN A 88 -16.27 -10.30 -1.06
N VAL A 89 -16.09 -9.96 0.21
CA VAL A 89 -16.32 -10.83 1.36
C VAL A 89 -17.17 -10.07 2.38
N GLY A 90 -18.31 -10.63 2.71
CA GLY A 90 -19.16 -10.18 3.81
C GLY A 90 -18.87 -10.98 5.09
N ILE A 91 -19.07 -10.33 6.23
CA ILE A 91 -18.95 -10.95 7.55
C ILE A 91 -20.23 -10.68 8.32
N LYS A 92 -20.75 -11.71 8.98
CA LYS A 92 -21.92 -11.58 9.86
C LYS A 92 -21.64 -12.06 11.27
N ILE A 93 -22.37 -11.51 12.24
CA ILE A 93 -22.39 -12.00 13.62
C ILE A 93 -23.34 -13.20 13.70
N LEU A 94 -22.88 -14.25 14.36
CA LEU A 94 -23.72 -15.38 14.72
C LEU A 94 -24.27 -15.24 16.15
N GLU A 95 -23.39 -14.87 17.08
CA GLU A 95 -23.76 -14.71 18.49
C GLU A 95 -22.80 -13.75 19.22
N ILE A 96 -23.31 -13.15 20.30
CA ILE A 96 -22.48 -12.41 21.28
C ILE A 96 -22.69 -13.06 22.64
N ASN A 97 -21.60 -13.44 23.31
CA ASN A 97 -21.63 -14.18 24.58
C ASN A 97 -22.59 -15.39 24.57
N GLY A 98 -22.62 -16.13 23.46
CA GLY A 98 -23.47 -17.30 23.30
C GLY A 98 -24.97 -16.99 23.06
N LYS A 99 -25.34 -15.74 22.74
CA LYS A 99 -26.70 -15.34 22.39
C LYS A 99 -26.76 -14.88 20.96
N ASP A 100 -27.79 -15.30 20.23
CA ASP A 100 -28.09 -14.93 18.85
C ASP A 100 -28.91 -13.61 18.76
N GLY A 101 -29.18 -13.17 17.55
CA GLY A 101 -30.01 -11.98 17.28
C GLY A 101 -29.25 -10.66 17.27
N PHE A 102 -27.93 -10.67 17.14
CA PHE A 102 -27.10 -9.47 16.98
C PHE A 102 -26.65 -9.30 15.53
N GLU A 103 -26.49 -8.04 15.14
CA GLU A 103 -26.07 -7.65 13.80
C GLU A 103 -24.95 -6.58 13.87
N PHE A 104 -24.17 -6.48 12.82
CA PHE A 104 -23.32 -5.33 12.60
C PHE A 104 -24.18 -4.11 12.16
N ASN A 105 -23.71 -2.93 12.45
CA ASN A 105 -24.34 -1.72 11.93
C ASN A 105 -23.26 -0.65 11.61
N PRO A 106 -22.95 -0.43 10.35
CA PRO A 106 -23.34 -1.23 9.18
C PRO A 106 -22.61 -2.58 9.08
N ASP A 107 -23.16 -3.51 8.30
CA ASP A 107 -22.52 -4.80 8.05
C ASP A 107 -21.15 -4.63 7.38
N PRO A 108 -20.12 -5.36 7.84
CA PRO A 108 -18.80 -5.34 7.23
C PRO A 108 -18.82 -5.93 5.81
N PHE A 109 -18.34 -5.14 4.88
CA PHE A 109 -18.21 -5.53 3.50
C PHE A 109 -16.80 -5.23 3.01
N ILE A 110 -16.04 -6.28 2.71
CA ILE A 110 -14.66 -6.15 2.25
C ILE A 110 -14.64 -6.28 0.73
N LEU A 111 -14.33 -5.20 0.05
CA LEU A 111 -13.98 -5.23 -1.36
C LEU A 111 -12.51 -5.58 -1.49
N VAL A 112 -12.23 -6.73 -2.10
CA VAL A 112 -10.86 -7.17 -2.40
C VAL A 112 -10.58 -6.89 -3.86
N ALA A 113 -9.59 -6.06 -4.12
CA ALA A 113 -9.11 -5.76 -5.47
C ALA A 113 -7.72 -6.37 -5.70
N SER A 114 -7.44 -6.77 -6.93
CA SER A 114 -6.13 -7.33 -7.26
C SER A 114 -5.06 -6.23 -7.33
N VAL A 115 -3.86 -6.57 -6.86
CA VAL A 115 -2.64 -5.79 -7.03
C VAL A 115 -1.75 -6.51 -8.01
N GLU A 116 -1.42 -5.88 -9.13
CA GLU A 116 -0.52 -6.45 -10.12
C GLU A 116 0.76 -5.63 -10.22
N LYS A 117 1.92 -6.31 -10.19
CA LYS A 117 3.18 -5.67 -10.51
C LYS A 117 3.11 -5.25 -11.98
N TYR A 118 3.25 -3.95 -12.22
CA TYR A 118 3.27 -3.41 -13.56
C TYR A 118 4.58 -3.82 -14.26
N ASN A 119 4.48 -4.30 -15.48
CA ASN A 119 5.66 -4.68 -16.26
C ASN A 119 6.34 -3.43 -16.85
N LEU A 120 7.15 -2.76 -16.01
CA LEU A 120 7.95 -1.62 -16.43
C LEU A 120 9.06 -2.08 -17.36
N THR A 121 9.34 -1.26 -18.36
CA THR A 121 10.48 -1.40 -19.28
C THR A 121 11.39 -0.18 -19.20
N THR A 122 12.64 -0.30 -19.59
CA THR A 122 13.62 0.80 -19.43
C THR A 122 13.24 2.05 -20.21
N ASP A 123 12.55 1.91 -21.34
CA ASP A 123 12.05 3.03 -22.15
C ASP A 123 10.90 3.82 -21.47
N MET A 124 10.27 3.23 -20.45
CA MET A 124 9.31 3.94 -19.60
C MET A 124 9.99 4.78 -18.51
N LEU A 125 11.30 4.60 -18.30
CA LEU A 125 12.06 5.31 -17.27
C LEU A 125 12.89 6.43 -17.88
N SER A 126 13.02 7.52 -17.14
CA SER A 126 13.93 8.61 -17.46
C SER A 126 14.50 9.24 -16.19
N SER A 127 15.65 9.90 -16.33
CA SER A 127 16.29 10.69 -15.27
C SER A 127 17.00 11.88 -15.90
N ASN A 128 17.04 13.01 -15.20
CA ASN A 128 17.87 14.17 -15.60
C ASN A 128 19.33 14.04 -15.13
N ALA A 129 19.64 13.04 -14.31
CA ALA A 129 20.88 13.00 -13.55
C ALA A 129 21.38 11.56 -13.40
N THR A 130 21.83 10.93 -14.49
CA THR A 130 22.45 9.60 -14.43
C THR A 130 23.97 9.75 -14.29
N GLU A 131 24.57 9.00 -13.36
CA GLU A 131 26.02 8.98 -13.19
C GLU A 131 26.69 8.31 -14.42
N PRO A 132 27.61 9.01 -15.11
CA PRO A 132 28.18 8.47 -16.35
C PRO A 132 29.00 7.19 -16.17
N SER A 133 29.60 7.00 -14.98
CA SER A 133 30.53 5.89 -14.69
C SER A 133 29.90 4.77 -13.88
N GLU A 134 28.69 4.93 -13.38
CA GLU A 134 28.03 3.98 -12.49
C GLU A 134 26.55 3.85 -12.82
N GLY A 135 26.07 2.63 -12.90
CA GLY A 135 24.66 2.25 -12.82
C GLY A 135 23.69 2.95 -13.78
N SER A 136 22.93 2.19 -14.50
CA SER A 136 21.92 2.68 -15.44
C SER A 136 20.49 2.50 -14.92
N LEU A 137 19.51 3.16 -15.56
CA LEU A 137 18.09 2.95 -15.27
C LEU A 137 17.63 1.51 -15.49
N ALA A 138 18.30 0.74 -16.36
CA ALA A 138 18.00 -0.68 -16.57
C ALA A 138 18.18 -1.51 -15.30
N ASN A 139 19.12 -1.14 -14.45
CA ASN A 139 19.42 -1.83 -13.19
C ASN A 139 18.29 -1.71 -12.15
N LEU A 140 17.35 -0.79 -12.36
CA LEU A 140 16.14 -0.68 -11.51
C LEU A 140 15.13 -1.81 -11.77
N LEU A 141 15.28 -2.55 -12.87
CA LEU A 141 14.27 -3.48 -13.35
C LEU A 141 14.83 -4.89 -13.61
N ASP A 142 16.12 -5.14 -13.35
CA ASP A 142 16.81 -6.38 -13.71
C ASP A 142 16.61 -7.53 -12.70
N GLY A 143 16.09 -7.20 -11.49
CA GLY A 143 15.86 -8.17 -10.42
C GLY A 143 17.14 -8.54 -9.64
N ASP A 144 18.26 -7.86 -9.89
CA ASP A 144 19.52 -8.07 -9.19
C ASP A 144 19.83 -6.92 -8.23
N VAL A 145 19.59 -7.12 -6.95
CA VAL A 145 19.90 -6.13 -5.90
C VAL A 145 21.40 -5.80 -5.79
N GLY A 146 22.28 -6.54 -6.48
CA GLY A 146 23.70 -6.25 -6.57
C GLY A 146 24.03 -5.14 -7.57
N THR A 147 23.15 -4.90 -8.54
CA THR A 147 23.23 -3.78 -9.48
C THR A 147 22.42 -2.59 -8.96
N TYR A 148 22.58 -1.41 -9.55
CA TYR A 148 21.88 -0.22 -9.10
C TYR A 148 21.86 0.90 -10.15
N PHE A 149 20.90 1.78 -10.06
CA PHE A 149 20.90 3.12 -10.66
C PHE A 149 21.56 4.10 -9.69
N HIS A 150 22.45 4.95 -10.19
CA HIS A 150 23.04 6.06 -9.42
C HIS A 150 22.71 7.39 -10.08
N SER A 151 22.03 8.29 -9.36
CA SER A 151 21.91 9.66 -9.83
C SER A 151 23.25 10.38 -9.66
N THR A 152 23.63 11.25 -10.59
CA THR A 152 24.99 11.77 -10.66
C THR A 152 25.47 12.43 -9.37
N TRP A 153 26.70 12.14 -9.00
CA TRP A 153 27.45 12.82 -7.93
C TRP A 153 28.69 13.51 -8.49
N SER A 154 29.13 13.13 -9.69
CA SER A 154 30.34 13.64 -10.32
C SER A 154 30.10 14.83 -11.24
N VAL A 155 28.87 15.00 -11.71
CA VAL A 155 28.46 16.08 -12.64
C VAL A 155 27.40 16.96 -11.96
N SER A 156 27.58 18.27 -12.02
CA SER A 156 26.59 19.21 -11.50
C SER A 156 25.37 19.29 -12.42
N VAL A 157 24.20 19.10 -11.87
CA VAL A 157 22.90 19.28 -12.54
C VAL A 157 22.17 20.44 -11.84
N ALA A 158 21.57 21.32 -12.62
CA ALA A 158 20.93 22.53 -12.07
C ALA A 158 19.65 22.21 -11.29
N ASP A 159 18.90 21.21 -11.75
CA ASP A 159 17.66 20.78 -11.14
C ASP A 159 17.88 19.64 -10.15
N LYS A 160 16.91 19.41 -9.28
CA LYS A 160 16.91 18.26 -8.39
C LYS A 160 16.90 16.95 -9.19
N HIS A 161 17.61 15.95 -8.68
CA HIS A 161 17.70 14.65 -9.34
C HIS A 161 16.40 13.87 -9.21
N TYR A 162 15.97 13.20 -10.28
CA TYR A 162 14.76 12.40 -10.26
C TYR A 162 14.90 11.10 -11.07
N VAL A 163 14.05 10.14 -10.73
CA VAL A 163 13.59 9.07 -11.62
C VAL A 163 12.13 9.34 -11.96
N GLN A 164 11.81 9.24 -13.24
CA GLN A 164 10.47 9.46 -13.76
C GLN A 164 10.00 8.21 -14.50
N VAL A 165 8.76 7.83 -14.24
CA VAL A 165 8.06 6.74 -14.92
C VAL A 165 7.02 7.34 -15.84
N LYS A 166 6.98 6.91 -17.11
CA LYS A 166 5.96 7.27 -18.08
C LYS A 166 5.18 6.03 -18.49
N LEU A 167 3.93 5.97 -18.08
CA LEU A 167 3.03 4.86 -18.37
C LEU A 167 2.30 5.09 -19.71
N PRO A 168 2.06 4.04 -20.51
CA PRO A 168 1.26 4.13 -21.73
C PRO A 168 -0.23 4.36 -21.43
N VAL A 169 -0.70 3.99 -20.23
CA VAL A 169 -2.09 4.16 -19.78
C VAL A 169 -2.06 4.86 -18.41
N SER A 170 -2.95 5.83 -18.22
CA SER A 170 -3.07 6.55 -16.96
C SER A 170 -3.65 5.67 -15.84
N THR A 171 -3.22 5.92 -14.62
CA THR A 171 -3.72 5.27 -13.42
C THR A 171 -4.12 6.29 -12.36
N LYS A 172 -5.05 5.92 -11.50
CA LYS A 172 -5.42 6.70 -10.31
C LYS A 172 -4.91 6.10 -9.02
N THR A 173 -4.84 4.76 -8.97
CA THR A 173 -4.49 4.07 -7.74
C THR A 173 -3.30 3.15 -7.99
N PHE A 174 -2.25 3.35 -7.20
CA PHE A 174 -1.01 2.61 -7.37
C PHE A 174 -0.25 2.49 -6.05
N ARG A 175 0.73 1.60 -6.04
CA ARG A 175 1.75 1.43 -4.99
C ARG A 175 3.10 1.34 -5.68
N PHE A 176 4.16 1.78 -5.03
CA PHE A 176 5.51 1.58 -5.51
C PHE A 176 6.41 1.01 -4.43
N THR A 177 7.49 0.36 -4.85
CA THR A 177 8.56 -0.08 -3.97
C THR A 177 9.89 0.34 -4.56
N TYR A 178 10.85 0.60 -3.69
CA TYR A 178 12.25 0.70 -4.10
C TYR A 178 13.15 0.00 -3.09
N THR A 179 14.33 -0.41 -3.54
CA THR A 179 15.38 -0.97 -2.70
C THR A 179 16.61 -0.09 -2.78
N ASN A 180 17.15 0.28 -1.62
CA ASN A 180 18.42 0.99 -1.57
C ASN A 180 19.56 0.10 -2.07
N ARG A 181 20.68 0.72 -2.48
CA ARG A 181 21.90 0.00 -2.86
C ARG A 181 22.31 -1.01 -1.78
N SER A 182 22.69 -2.23 -2.19
CA SER A 182 22.91 -3.37 -1.30
C SER A 182 24.13 -3.23 -0.38
N ASN A 183 25.18 -2.50 -0.79
CA ASN A 183 26.46 -2.44 -0.10
C ASN A 183 26.80 -1.06 0.52
N ASN A 184 25.95 -0.03 0.31
CA ASN A 184 26.18 1.31 0.83
C ASN A 184 24.85 2.07 0.97
N GLY A 185 24.51 2.49 2.19
CA GLY A 185 23.27 3.24 2.47
C GLY A 185 23.42 4.77 2.41
N ASN A 186 24.62 5.32 2.14
CA ASN A 186 24.88 6.76 2.26
C ASN A 186 24.01 7.63 1.33
N ALA A 187 23.62 7.11 0.17
CA ALA A 187 22.76 7.80 -0.78
C ALA A 187 21.29 7.39 -0.69
N ALA A 188 20.86 6.71 0.39
CA ALA A 188 19.46 6.45 0.66
C ALA A 188 18.68 7.76 0.81
N LEU A 189 17.46 7.81 0.31
CA LEU A 189 16.61 9.01 0.40
C LEU A 189 16.18 9.27 1.85
N ALA A 190 16.37 10.49 2.33
CA ALA A 190 15.79 10.98 3.57
C ALA A 190 14.49 11.76 3.29
N TRP A 191 14.45 12.52 2.20
CA TRP A 191 13.25 13.21 1.70
C TRP A 191 13.18 13.13 0.18
N PHE A 192 12.00 12.88 -0.34
CA PHE A 192 11.73 12.98 -1.77
C PHE A 192 10.29 13.45 -2.03
N ASN A 193 10.09 14.04 -3.18
CA ASN A 193 8.79 14.49 -3.67
C ASN A 193 8.28 13.52 -4.73
N LEU A 194 7.02 13.13 -4.61
CA LEU A 194 6.29 12.45 -5.67
C LEU A 194 5.41 13.47 -6.40
N TYR A 195 5.68 13.64 -7.67
CA TYR A 195 4.83 14.41 -8.58
C TYR A 195 4.08 13.46 -9.49
N THR A 196 2.83 13.82 -9.83
CA THR A 196 1.97 13.07 -10.75
C THR A 196 1.36 13.99 -11.79
N GLY A 197 1.13 13.50 -12.99
CA GLY A 197 0.49 14.28 -14.05
C GLY A 197 0.18 13.47 -15.29
N ALA A 198 -0.64 14.01 -16.18
CA ALA A 198 -0.92 13.39 -17.47
C ALA A 198 0.29 13.44 -18.41
N THR A 199 1.17 14.43 -18.24
CA THR A 199 2.42 14.58 -18.99
C THR A 199 3.50 15.17 -18.10
N GLU A 200 4.76 15.10 -18.54
CA GLU A 200 5.90 15.70 -17.83
C GLU A 200 5.83 17.23 -17.70
N ASN A 201 5.03 17.90 -18.53
CA ASN A 201 4.88 19.35 -18.51
C ASN A 201 3.79 19.85 -17.55
N ASN A 202 2.97 18.96 -17.01
CA ASN A 202 1.87 19.32 -16.10
C ASN A 202 1.89 18.53 -14.78
N LEU A 203 3.09 18.23 -14.29
CA LEU A 203 3.27 17.56 -13.01
C LEU A 203 2.80 18.43 -11.84
N GLN A 204 2.07 17.81 -10.93
CA GLN A 204 1.65 18.40 -9.66
C GLN A 204 2.27 17.62 -8.52
N LEU A 205 2.71 18.32 -7.48
CA LEU A 205 3.17 17.67 -6.27
C LEU A 205 2.01 16.93 -5.61
N TYR A 206 2.14 15.60 -5.56
CA TYR A 206 1.21 14.76 -4.79
C TYR A 206 1.55 14.80 -3.31
N LYS A 207 2.80 14.42 -2.96
CA LYS A 207 3.25 14.33 -1.57
C LYS A 207 4.77 14.44 -1.47
N ARG A 208 5.23 15.06 -0.37
CA ARG A 208 6.59 14.95 0.12
C ARG A 208 6.68 13.76 1.07
N PHE A 209 7.53 12.81 0.78
CA PHE A 209 7.84 11.67 1.64
C PHE A 209 9.04 12.01 2.53
N ALA A 210 8.95 11.65 3.82
CA ALA A 210 9.95 11.97 4.83
C ALA A 210 10.28 10.74 5.68
N TRP A 211 11.54 10.57 6.05
CA TRP A 211 12.02 9.40 6.78
C TRP A 211 11.33 9.20 8.13
N ASP A 212 11.04 10.27 8.84
CA ASP A 212 10.43 10.30 10.17
C ASP A 212 8.90 10.11 10.17
N VAL A 213 8.27 10.27 9.01
CA VAL A 213 6.83 10.16 8.85
C VAL A 213 6.45 8.90 8.06
N ASP A 214 7.19 8.64 6.98
CA ASP A 214 6.87 7.58 6.02
C ASP A 214 7.76 6.34 6.20
N ASN A 215 8.64 6.30 7.21
CA ASN A 215 9.55 5.19 7.51
C ASN A 215 10.49 4.83 6.33
N LEU A 216 11.06 5.84 5.67
CA LEU A 216 12.01 5.60 4.59
C LEU A 216 13.26 4.90 5.12
N PRO A 217 13.76 3.85 4.45
CA PRO A 217 14.92 3.09 4.92
C PRO A 217 16.21 3.90 4.77
N SER A 218 17.01 3.96 5.83
CA SER A 218 18.30 4.67 5.86
C SER A 218 19.51 3.80 5.53
N GLY A 219 19.33 2.47 5.54
CA GLY A 219 20.43 1.51 5.41
C GLY A 219 20.63 0.95 4.02
N ALA A 220 21.78 0.28 3.84
CA ALA A 220 22.02 -0.56 2.68
C ALA A 220 20.97 -1.67 2.56
N ALA A 221 20.59 -2.02 1.32
CA ALA A 221 19.55 -3.01 1.01
C ALA A 221 18.17 -2.74 1.65
N GLY A 222 17.96 -1.57 2.24
CA GLY A 222 16.68 -1.21 2.82
C GLY A 222 15.58 -1.13 1.75
N VAL A 223 14.44 -1.76 2.02
CA VAL A 223 13.29 -1.78 1.11
C VAL A 223 12.23 -0.83 1.62
N TYR A 224 11.74 0.04 0.75
CA TYR A 224 10.56 0.84 0.98
C TYR A 224 9.37 0.29 0.22
N VAL A 225 8.24 0.22 0.90
CA VAL A 225 6.94 -0.10 0.29
C VAL A 225 6.01 1.06 0.62
N SER A 226 5.53 1.77 -0.40
CA SER A 226 4.59 2.86 -0.17
C SER A 226 3.24 2.33 0.33
N PRO A 227 2.46 3.14 1.05
CA PRO A 227 1.02 2.86 1.17
C PRO A 227 0.36 2.85 -0.22
N ASP A 228 -0.89 2.41 -0.27
CA ASP A 228 -1.72 2.59 -1.45
C ASP A 228 -1.96 4.08 -1.67
N ILE A 229 -1.70 4.53 -2.89
CA ILE A 229 -1.79 5.93 -3.29
C ILE A 229 -2.97 6.07 -4.21
N THR A 230 -3.90 6.94 -3.86
CA THR A 230 -5.00 7.36 -4.73
C THR A 230 -4.86 8.85 -5.03
N ILE A 231 -4.87 9.21 -6.30
CA ILE A 231 -4.75 10.58 -6.79
C ILE A 231 -6.07 11.04 -7.42
N ASP A 232 -6.36 12.34 -7.31
CA ASP A 232 -7.64 12.90 -7.79
C ASP A 232 -7.81 12.75 -9.30
N ASN A 233 -6.75 13.03 -10.05
CA ASN A 233 -6.73 12.97 -11.51
C ASN A 233 -5.81 11.86 -11.97
N ALA A 234 -6.28 11.00 -12.87
CA ALA A 234 -5.47 9.95 -13.45
C ALA A 234 -4.18 10.48 -14.08
N ALA A 235 -3.06 9.86 -13.77
CA ALA A 235 -1.73 10.25 -14.22
C ALA A 235 -1.08 9.15 -15.05
N SER A 236 -0.38 9.53 -16.10
CA SER A 236 0.52 8.66 -16.87
C SER A 236 1.99 8.96 -16.63
N THR A 237 2.30 10.02 -15.85
CA THR A 237 3.67 10.39 -15.50
C THR A 237 3.80 10.50 -13.98
N LEU A 238 4.75 9.75 -13.42
CA LEU A 238 5.09 9.75 -12.00
C LEU A 238 6.57 10.13 -11.88
N ARG A 239 6.90 11.18 -11.11
CA ARG A 239 8.28 11.63 -10.89
C ARG A 239 8.63 11.54 -9.41
N PHE A 240 9.70 10.84 -9.13
CA PHE A 240 10.30 10.69 -7.79
C PHE A 240 11.55 11.57 -7.73
N GLU A 241 11.43 12.72 -7.12
CA GLU A 241 12.46 13.76 -7.08
C GLU A 241 13.16 13.77 -5.73
N CYS A 242 14.47 13.57 -5.72
CA CYS A 242 15.28 13.63 -4.52
C CYS A 242 15.30 15.07 -3.96
N GLU A 243 14.85 15.24 -2.73
CA GLU A 243 15.04 16.50 -2.02
C GLU A 243 16.35 16.48 -1.24
N GLN A 244 16.61 15.39 -0.51
CA GLN A 244 17.82 15.17 0.25
C GLN A 244 18.04 13.69 0.58
N ASN A 245 19.26 13.22 0.53
CA ASN A 245 19.66 11.92 1.04
C ASN A 245 20.09 11.99 2.53
N TRP A 246 20.36 10.85 3.15
CA TRP A 246 20.74 10.76 4.56
C TRP A 246 22.06 11.47 4.90
N THR A 247 22.92 11.73 3.95
CA THR A 247 24.19 12.46 4.15
C THR A 247 24.08 13.94 3.84
N GLY A 248 22.88 14.45 3.53
CA GLY A 248 22.64 15.85 3.22
C GLY A 248 22.85 16.21 1.73
N GLY A 249 23.16 15.23 0.90
CA GLY A 249 23.35 15.42 -0.55
C GLY A 249 22.06 15.40 -1.35
N SER A 250 22.15 15.77 -2.63
CA SER A 250 21.03 15.80 -3.58
C SER A 250 20.98 14.59 -4.54
N PHE A 251 21.89 13.64 -4.40
CA PHE A 251 21.94 12.42 -5.21
C PHE A 251 21.37 11.21 -4.44
N PHE A 252 20.95 10.19 -5.17
CA PHE A 252 20.40 8.96 -4.57
C PHE A 252 20.75 7.72 -5.41
N VAL A 253 20.61 6.57 -4.78
CA VAL A 253 20.91 5.27 -5.38
C VAL A 253 19.84 4.25 -5.02
N TRP A 254 19.25 3.65 -6.04
CA TRP A 254 18.32 2.54 -5.91
C TRP A 254 18.84 1.30 -6.66
N SER A 255 18.72 0.13 -6.04
CA SER A 255 18.99 -1.15 -6.72
C SER A 255 17.79 -1.63 -7.51
N GLU A 256 16.59 -1.51 -6.95
CA GLU A 256 15.37 -1.99 -7.57
C GLU A 256 14.24 -0.96 -7.46
N PHE A 257 13.36 -0.97 -8.45
CA PHE A 257 12.12 -0.21 -8.43
C PHE A 257 10.96 -1.05 -8.98
N SER A 258 9.82 -1.00 -8.34
CA SER A 258 8.60 -1.65 -8.84
C SER A 258 7.40 -0.75 -8.66
N LEU A 259 6.49 -0.79 -9.63
CA LEU A 259 5.20 -0.15 -9.59
C LEU A 259 4.10 -1.22 -9.62
N PHE A 260 3.07 -1.00 -8.84
CA PHE A 260 1.89 -1.86 -8.78
C PHE A 260 0.68 -1.00 -9.09
N ILE A 261 -0.09 -1.40 -10.09
CA ILE A 261 -1.38 -0.78 -10.41
C ILE A 261 -2.45 -1.51 -9.62
N LEU A 262 -3.26 -0.74 -8.93
CA LEU A 262 -4.37 -1.23 -8.15
C LEU A 262 -5.65 -1.09 -8.98
N SER A 263 -6.33 -2.22 -9.21
CA SER A 263 -7.59 -2.23 -9.96
C SER A 263 -8.68 -1.50 -9.15
N GLU A 264 -9.41 -0.61 -9.77
CA GLU A 264 -10.61 0.03 -9.21
C GLU A 264 -11.82 -0.90 -9.33
#